data_a967590cc905a490c82176d1e81e5729
#
_entry.id   a967590cc905a490c82176d1e81e5729
#
_cell.length_a   1.000
_cell.length_b   1.000
_cell.length_c   1.000
_cell.angle_alpha   90.00
_cell.angle_beta   90.00
_cell.angle_gamma   90.00
#
_symmetry.space_group_name_H-M   'P 1'
#
loop_
_entity.id
_entity.type
_entity.pdbx_description
1 polymer ?
#
loop_
_entity_poly.entity_id
_entity_poly.type
_entity_poly.pdbx_seq_one_letter_code
_entity_poly.pdbx_strand_id
1 'polypeptide(L)'
;YWDLYRLNNQNRTSGNKEGLWVLQYDYLNSGSTTSSNLGGYFIIPFYQNIMITAKNAAGEDVATTAFAGITDGMGGRGIGWVQPTKYFFEEIWSGNDIRNSEYNIMHDVRINNSTSPAAGKWFVKDGYSKQADSIRQWYPIITKFSRMNNFPEEFWLRDSNGNPLMTMFGEHLMSNSANSSYKDEYLFRLAETYLLRAEAYLMKGDKASATADINVIRKRAHAEPAGADEVDIDYLLDERMRELYGEELRMLT
;
A
#
# COMPACT_ATOMS: atom_id res chain seq x y z
N TYR A 1 -0.68 -8.41 10.25
CA TYR A 1 -0.18 -8.32 8.86
C TYR A 1 0.54 -6.99 8.60
N TRP A 2 -0.06 -5.84 8.89
CA TRP A 2 0.53 -4.52 8.71
C TRP A 2 1.90 -4.35 9.41
N ASP A 3 2.06 -4.91 10.62
CA ASP A 3 3.32 -4.86 11.37
C ASP A 3 4.52 -5.47 10.63
N LEU A 4 4.30 -6.41 9.71
CA LEU A 4 5.36 -7.00 8.90
C LEU A 4 6.08 -5.99 8.02
N TYR A 5 5.40 -4.88 7.68
CA TYR A 5 5.90 -3.89 6.71
C TYR A 5 6.26 -2.56 7.35
N ARG A 6 6.19 -2.46 8.67
CA ARG A 6 6.59 -1.23 9.38
C ARG A 6 8.09 -1.05 9.33
N LEU A 7 8.51 0.22 9.32
CA LEU A 7 9.91 0.59 9.44
C LEU A 7 10.54 -0.10 10.66
N ASN A 8 11.75 -0.64 10.46
CA ASN A 8 12.55 -1.35 11.47
C ASN A 8 11.93 -2.63 12.04
N ASN A 9 10.88 -3.18 11.44
CA ASN A 9 10.25 -4.42 11.89
C ASN A 9 10.43 -5.61 10.93
N GLN A 10 11.20 -5.46 9.86
CA GLN A 10 11.34 -6.48 8.83
C GLN A 10 12.51 -7.43 9.08
N ASN A 11 13.42 -7.08 9.99
CA ASN A 11 14.61 -7.86 10.31
C ASN A 11 14.41 -8.86 11.44
N ARG A 12 15.17 -9.95 11.41
CA ARG A 12 15.18 -10.96 12.48
C ARG A 12 15.60 -10.40 13.83
N THR A 13 16.49 -9.43 13.85
CA THR A 13 16.92 -8.71 15.06
C THR A 13 15.79 -7.94 15.73
N SER A 14 14.77 -7.57 14.97
CA SER A 14 13.54 -6.93 15.46
C SER A 14 12.50 -7.95 15.96
N GLY A 15 12.81 -9.25 15.93
CA GLY A 15 11.91 -10.33 16.32
C GLY A 15 11.03 -10.86 15.18
N ASN A 16 11.13 -10.32 13.98
CA ASN A 16 10.38 -10.78 12.81
C ASN A 16 10.93 -12.13 12.31
N LYS A 17 10.10 -13.17 12.32
CA LYS A 17 10.43 -14.51 11.85
C LYS A 17 9.95 -14.80 10.43
N GLU A 18 9.22 -13.87 9.82
CA GLU A 18 8.70 -14.00 8.46
C GLU A 18 9.78 -13.78 7.39
N GLY A 19 10.66 -12.81 7.59
CA GLY A 19 11.72 -12.49 6.64
C GLY A 19 12.76 -13.61 6.57
N LEU A 20 12.89 -14.25 5.40
CA LEU A 20 13.95 -15.21 5.08
C LEU A 20 15.12 -14.52 4.43
N TRP A 21 14.86 -13.62 3.51
CA TRP A 21 15.84 -12.76 2.87
C TRP A 21 15.28 -11.36 2.72
N VAL A 22 15.98 -10.37 3.27
CA VAL A 22 15.57 -8.98 3.35
C VAL A 22 16.65 -8.12 2.73
N LEU A 23 16.26 -7.26 1.79
CA LEU A 23 17.11 -6.18 1.31
C LEU A 23 17.09 -5.07 2.34
N GLN A 24 18.26 -4.76 2.88
CA GLN A 24 18.39 -3.71 3.89
C GLN A 24 18.68 -2.37 3.24
N TYR A 25 17.84 -1.40 3.54
CA TYR A 25 17.99 -0.01 3.12
C TYR A 25 18.11 0.87 4.36
N ASP A 26 19.23 1.55 4.49
CA ASP A 26 19.45 2.52 5.55
C ASP A 26 19.63 3.91 4.95
N TYR A 27 18.66 4.78 5.17
CA TYR A 27 18.69 6.14 4.68
C TYR A 27 19.84 6.97 5.26
N LEU A 28 20.25 6.66 6.50
CA LEU A 28 21.30 7.39 7.21
C LEU A 28 22.72 6.95 6.85
N ASN A 29 22.88 5.81 6.20
CA ASN A 29 24.18 5.27 5.81
C ASN A 29 24.56 5.69 4.39
N SER A 30 25.57 6.52 4.26
CA SER A 30 26.06 7.07 2.99
C SER A 30 26.60 6.02 1.99
N GLY A 31 26.71 4.77 2.37
CA GLY A 31 27.17 3.65 1.50
C GLY A 31 26.07 2.70 1.08
N SER A 32 24.86 2.83 1.62
CA SER A 32 23.72 2.02 1.18
C SER A 32 22.95 2.72 0.05
N THR A 33 22.35 1.94 -0.85
CA THR A 33 21.31 2.47 -1.72
C THR A 33 20.14 2.92 -0.86
N THR A 34 19.66 4.13 -1.07
CA THR A 34 18.73 4.79 -0.17
C THR A 34 17.34 4.17 -0.18
N SER A 35 16.97 3.41 -1.22
CA SER A 35 15.70 2.67 -1.27
C SER A 35 15.37 2.06 -2.64
N SER A 36 14.31 1.28 -2.68
CA SER A 36 13.65 0.85 -3.90
C SER A 36 12.59 1.87 -4.34
N ASN A 37 12.57 2.18 -5.62
CA ASN A 37 11.49 2.96 -6.25
C ASN A 37 10.29 2.09 -6.61
N LEU A 38 10.46 0.75 -6.62
CA LEU A 38 9.44 -0.18 -7.12
C LEU A 38 8.17 -0.16 -6.24
N GLY A 39 8.34 -0.16 -4.92
CA GLY A 39 7.22 -0.24 -4.02
C GLY A 39 6.42 1.07 -3.93
N GLY A 40 7.00 2.11 -3.34
CA GLY A 40 6.30 3.35 -3.06
C GLY A 40 5.98 4.14 -4.32
N TYR A 41 7.00 4.58 -5.04
CA TYR A 41 6.87 5.52 -6.14
C TYR A 41 6.00 5.02 -7.31
N PHE A 42 6.20 3.77 -7.76
CA PHE A 42 5.43 3.23 -8.90
C PHE A 42 4.03 2.75 -8.53
N ILE A 43 3.82 2.25 -7.31
CA ILE A 43 2.55 1.63 -6.88
C ILE A 43 1.62 2.66 -6.22
N ILE A 44 2.13 3.72 -5.60
CA ILE A 44 1.27 4.78 -5.05
C ILE A 44 0.66 5.61 -6.18
N PRO A 45 -0.66 5.89 -6.16
CA PRO A 45 -1.31 6.69 -7.19
C PRO A 45 -0.71 8.09 -7.31
N PHE A 46 -0.85 8.70 -8.47
CA PHE A 46 -0.43 10.08 -8.74
C PHE A 46 -1.46 11.09 -8.20
N TYR A 47 -1.72 11.04 -6.90
CA TYR A 47 -2.81 11.76 -6.23
C TYR A 47 -2.55 13.27 -6.08
N GLN A 48 -1.31 13.70 -5.97
CA GLN A 48 -0.93 15.06 -5.57
C GLN A 48 -1.40 16.17 -6.51
N ASN A 49 -1.79 15.84 -7.74
CA ASN A 49 -2.23 16.80 -8.75
C ASN A 49 -3.71 16.63 -9.14
N ILE A 50 -4.51 15.93 -8.35
CA ILE A 50 -5.92 15.75 -8.67
C ILE A 50 -6.67 17.05 -8.50
N MET A 51 -7.21 17.55 -9.62
CA MET A 51 -8.11 18.69 -9.62
C MET A 51 -9.54 18.24 -9.38
N ILE A 52 -10.25 18.97 -8.54
CA ILE A 52 -11.67 18.79 -8.28
C ILE A 52 -12.41 20.12 -8.39
N THR A 53 -13.69 20.03 -8.68
CA THR A 53 -14.63 21.15 -8.57
C THR A 53 -15.53 20.94 -7.38
N ALA A 54 -15.59 21.91 -6.48
CA ALA A 54 -16.42 21.86 -5.29
C ALA A 54 -17.15 23.20 -5.08
N LYS A 55 -18.33 23.15 -4.45
CA LYS A 55 -19.11 24.35 -4.17
C LYS A 55 -18.60 25.06 -2.92
N ASN A 56 -18.38 26.37 -3.05
CA ASN A 56 -18.06 27.22 -1.90
C ASN A 56 -19.34 27.54 -1.07
N ALA A 57 -19.20 28.33 -0.02
CA ALA A 57 -20.31 28.74 0.85
C ALA A 57 -21.41 29.56 0.11
N ALA A 58 -21.07 30.19 -0.99
CA ALA A 58 -22.04 30.93 -1.83
C ALA A 58 -22.75 30.03 -2.86
N GLY A 59 -22.40 28.73 -2.91
CA GLY A 59 -22.94 27.75 -3.88
C GLY A 59 -22.27 27.81 -5.26
N GLU A 60 -21.18 28.56 -5.40
CA GLU A 60 -20.43 28.70 -6.66
C GLU A 60 -19.41 27.55 -6.81
N ASP A 61 -19.20 27.10 -8.03
CA ASP A 61 -18.23 26.08 -8.38
C ASP A 61 -16.81 26.65 -8.36
N VAL A 62 -15.94 26.03 -7.55
CA VAL A 62 -14.53 26.42 -7.41
C VAL A 62 -13.65 25.23 -7.77
N ALA A 63 -12.78 25.42 -8.77
CA ALA A 63 -11.75 24.44 -9.12
C ALA A 63 -10.56 24.57 -8.17
N THR A 64 -10.13 23.43 -7.61
CA THR A 64 -9.04 23.37 -6.64
C THR A 64 -8.38 21.99 -6.66
N THR A 65 -7.19 21.85 -6.08
CA THR A 65 -6.63 20.51 -5.84
C THR A 65 -7.33 19.83 -4.68
N ALA A 66 -7.56 18.52 -4.78
CA ALA A 66 -8.12 17.72 -3.69
C ALA A 66 -7.13 17.63 -2.51
N PHE A 67 -5.85 17.51 -2.82
CA PHE A 67 -4.80 17.31 -1.82
C PHE A 67 -3.84 18.50 -1.78
N ALA A 68 -3.28 18.77 -0.61
CA ALA A 68 -2.37 19.88 -0.37
C ALA A 68 -0.98 19.69 -1.03
N GLY A 69 -0.71 18.50 -1.56
CA GLY A 69 0.53 18.10 -2.19
C GLY A 69 0.93 16.69 -1.80
N ILE A 70 2.22 16.41 -1.82
CA ILE A 70 2.78 15.14 -1.38
C ILE A 70 2.78 15.12 0.15
N THR A 71 2.24 14.05 0.76
CA THR A 71 2.22 13.90 2.21
C THR A 71 2.73 12.53 2.66
N ASP A 72 3.24 12.47 3.89
CA ASP A 72 3.64 11.22 4.52
C ASP A 72 2.45 10.32 4.84
N GLY A 73 1.29 10.89 5.14
CA GLY A 73 0.03 10.16 5.36
C GLY A 73 -0.51 9.47 4.12
N MET A 74 -0.19 10.00 2.92
CA MET A 74 -0.53 9.39 1.63
C MET A 74 0.57 8.48 1.09
N GLY A 75 1.65 8.25 1.86
CA GLY A 75 2.73 7.34 1.49
C GLY A 75 3.84 7.93 0.63
N GLY A 76 3.95 9.25 0.55
CA GLY A 76 4.97 9.93 -0.24
C GLY A 76 4.52 10.23 -1.66
N ARG A 77 5.50 10.54 -2.52
CA ARG A 77 5.24 10.85 -3.92
C ARG A 77 4.92 9.60 -4.71
N GLY A 78 3.71 9.53 -5.25
CA GLY A 78 3.31 8.50 -6.18
C GLY A 78 3.31 8.96 -7.63
N ILE A 79 3.47 8.02 -8.57
CA ILE A 79 3.29 8.26 -10.02
C ILE A 79 2.31 7.28 -10.66
N GLY A 80 1.88 6.23 -9.94
CA GLY A 80 0.82 5.34 -10.37
C GLY A 80 1.10 4.59 -11.68
N TRP A 81 2.31 4.10 -11.89
CA TRP A 81 2.66 3.34 -13.11
C TRP A 81 2.29 1.87 -13.02
N VAL A 82 2.22 1.34 -11.81
CA VAL A 82 1.83 -0.04 -11.55
C VAL A 82 0.59 -0.02 -10.68
N GLN A 83 -0.51 -0.42 -11.25
CA GLN A 83 -1.82 -0.43 -10.59
C GLN A 83 -2.32 -1.87 -10.47
N PRO A 84 -2.87 -2.28 -9.31
CA PRO A 84 -3.63 -3.51 -9.21
C PRO A 84 -4.86 -3.47 -10.12
N THR A 85 -5.30 -4.65 -10.57
CA THR A 85 -6.53 -4.77 -11.35
C THR A 85 -7.76 -4.51 -10.47
N LYS A 86 -8.90 -4.24 -11.11
CA LYS A 86 -10.19 -4.15 -10.43
C LYS A 86 -10.51 -5.44 -9.65
N TYR A 87 -10.16 -6.59 -10.22
CA TYR A 87 -10.28 -7.89 -9.57
C TYR A 87 -9.61 -7.93 -8.20
N PHE A 88 -8.38 -7.39 -8.08
CA PHE A 88 -7.67 -7.31 -6.81
C PHE A 88 -8.39 -6.46 -5.76
N PHE A 89 -8.93 -5.31 -6.15
CA PHE A 89 -9.56 -4.41 -5.17
C PHE A 89 -10.98 -4.80 -4.78
N GLU A 90 -11.73 -5.43 -5.68
CA GLU A 90 -13.17 -5.59 -5.52
C GLU A 90 -13.62 -7.04 -5.40
N GLU A 91 -12.88 -8.02 -5.93
CA GLU A 91 -13.40 -9.37 -6.14
C GLU A 91 -12.71 -10.45 -5.32
N ILE A 92 -11.38 -10.39 -5.13
CA ILE A 92 -10.65 -11.49 -4.46
C ILE A 92 -10.84 -11.56 -2.94
N TRP A 93 -11.34 -10.50 -2.34
CA TRP A 93 -11.47 -10.40 -0.89
C TRP A 93 -12.79 -10.97 -0.39
N SER A 94 -12.74 -11.69 0.73
CA SER A 94 -13.93 -12.23 1.37
C SER A 94 -13.81 -12.18 2.89
N GLY A 95 -14.94 -11.98 3.56
CA GLY A 95 -15.01 -12.00 5.02
C GLY A 95 -14.16 -10.92 5.70
N ASN A 96 -13.54 -11.28 6.81
CA ASN A 96 -12.77 -10.37 7.68
C ASN A 96 -11.27 -10.44 7.41
N ASP A 97 -10.84 -10.65 6.17
CA ASP A 97 -9.43 -10.69 5.80
C ASP A 97 -8.75 -9.35 6.13
N ILE A 98 -7.88 -9.34 7.14
CA ILE A 98 -7.22 -8.10 7.60
C ILE A 98 -6.29 -7.50 6.56
N ARG A 99 -5.88 -8.24 5.54
CA ARG A 99 -5.07 -7.73 4.44
C ARG A 99 -5.81 -6.69 3.60
N ASN A 100 -7.16 -6.75 3.59
CA ASN A 100 -8.04 -5.76 2.96
C ASN A 100 -8.55 -4.70 3.96
N SER A 101 -8.00 -4.63 5.16
CA SER A 101 -8.39 -3.59 6.12
C SER A 101 -7.84 -2.22 5.71
N GLU A 102 -8.45 -1.15 6.23
CA GLU A 102 -8.02 0.25 6.03
C GLU A 102 -6.54 0.50 6.41
N TYR A 103 -5.96 -0.32 7.29
CA TYR A 103 -4.53 -0.25 7.64
C TYR A 103 -3.61 -0.77 6.53
N ASN A 104 -4.10 -1.68 5.69
CA ASN A 104 -3.32 -2.33 4.63
C ASN A 104 -3.67 -1.81 3.24
N ILE A 105 -4.93 -1.47 3.02
CA ILE A 105 -5.43 -0.87 1.77
C ILE A 105 -6.33 0.30 2.14
N MET A 106 -5.87 1.51 1.90
CA MET A 106 -6.66 2.73 2.14
C MET A 106 -7.62 2.93 0.97
N HIS A 107 -8.87 2.49 1.13
CA HIS A 107 -9.90 2.58 0.10
C HIS A 107 -10.46 3.99 -0.08
N ASP A 108 -10.40 4.81 0.96
CA ASP A 108 -10.84 6.20 0.93
C ASP A 108 -9.93 7.09 1.79
N VAL A 109 -9.86 8.36 1.46
CA VAL A 109 -9.03 9.34 2.18
C VAL A 109 -9.80 10.66 2.33
N ARG A 110 -9.39 11.47 3.30
CA ARG A 110 -9.93 12.82 3.44
C ARG A 110 -9.26 13.78 2.47
N ILE A 111 -10.05 14.68 1.87
CA ILE A 111 -9.53 15.84 1.14
C ILE A 111 -8.79 16.72 2.15
N ASN A 112 -7.46 16.76 2.07
CA ASN A 112 -6.59 17.40 3.05
C ASN A 112 -6.12 18.81 2.67
N ASN A 113 -6.49 19.31 1.49
CA ASN A 113 -6.23 20.69 1.09
C ASN A 113 -7.19 21.63 1.83
N SER A 114 -6.68 22.37 2.82
CA SER A 114 -7.48 23.29 3.64
C SER A 114 -8.09 24.46 2.88
N THR A 115 -7.57 24.80 1.69
CA THR A 115 -8.10 25.86 0.84
C THR A 115 -9.25 25.39 -0.07
N SER A 116 -9.47 24.09 -0.15
CA SER A 116 -10.55 23.52 -0.94
C SER A 116 -11.90 23.69 -0.24
N PRO A 117 -12.98 24.08 -0.94
CA PRO A 117 -14.33 24.05 -0.39
C PRO A 117 -14.80 22.66 0.04
N ALA A 118 -14.11 21.60 -0.46
CA ALA A 118 -14.35 20.22 -0.09
C ALA A 118 -13.44 19.73 1.05
N ALA A 119 -12.66 20.61 1.68
CA ALA A 119 -11.74 20.23 2.76
C ALA A 119 -12.45 19.40 3.85
N GLY A 120 -11.84 18.30 4.24
CA GLY A 120 -12.38 17.38 5.26
C GLY A 120 -13.43 16.38 4.77
N LYS A 121 -13.96 16.51 3.54
CA LYS A 121 -14.85 15.52 2.94
C LYS A 121 -14.08 14.24 2.55
N TRP A 122 -14.80 13.15 2.40
CA TRP A 122 -14.21 11.90 1.89
C TRP A 122 -14.05 11.97 0.38
N PHE A 123 -12.90 11.57 -0.12
CA PHE A 123 -12.58 11.69 -1.55
C PHE A 123 -13.39 10.70 -2.41
N VAL A 124 -13.52 9.45 -1.97
CA VAL A 124 -14.27 8.42 -2.71
C VAL A 124 -15.74 8.45 -2.32
N LYS A 125 -16.07 8.37 -1.05
CA LYS A 125 -17.44 8.29 -0.53
C LYS A 125 -18.30 9.47 -0.97
N ASP A 126 -17.74 10.68 -1.00
CA ASP A 126 -18.45 11.89 -1.40
C ASP A 126 -18.36 12.17 -2.92
N GLY A 127 -17.78 11.22 -3.69
CA GLY A 127 -17.83 11.19 -5.15
C GLY A 127 -16.77 12.02 -5.88
N TYR A 128 -15.81 12.62 -5.17
CA TYR A 128 -14.75 13.46 -5.79
C TYR A 128 -13.75 12.65 -6.60
N SER A 129 -13.53 11.36 -6.26
CA SER A 129 -12.62 10.47 -7.01
C SER A 129 -13.01 10.31 -8.49
N LYS A 130 -14.28 10.49 -8.82
CA LYS A 130 -14.79 10.45 -10.20
C LYS A 130 -14.30 11.61 -11.08
N GLN A 131 -13.70 12.63 -10.48
CA GLN A 131 -13.14 13.80 -11.16
C GLN A 131 -11.65 13.64 -11.46
N ALA A 132 -11.02 12.50 -11.08
CA ALA A 132 -9.65 12.23 -11.46
C ALA A 132 -9.54 12.05 -12.99
N ASP A 133 -8.56 12.72 -13.61
CA ASP A 133 -8.39 12.77 -15.06
C ASP A 133 -7.95 11.44 -15.67
N SER A 134 -7.35 10.56 -14.87
CA SER A 134 -6.88 9.25 -15.31
C SER A 134 -6.90 8.23 -14.19
N ILE A 135 -6.99 6.95 -14.58
CA ILE A 135 -6.91 5.81 -13.64
C ILE A 135 -5.61 5.81 -12.82
N ARG A 136 -4.56 6.45 -13.31
CA ARG A 136 -3.26 6.59 -12.65
C ARG A 136 -3.32 7.53 -11.44
N GLN A 137 -4.23 8.49 -11.43
CA GLN A 137 -4.33 9.47 -10.36
C GLN A 137 -4.95 8.91 -9.09
N TRP A 138 -5.92 7.99 -9.23
CA TRP A 138 -6.58 7.43 -8.06
C TRP A 138 -6.92 5.95 -8.20
N TYR A 139 -6.54 5.21 -7.18
CA TYR A 139 -6.97 3.86 -6.79
C TYR A 139 -6.59 3.66 -5.31
N PRO A 140 -7.15 2.66 -4.60
CA PRO A 140 -6.82 2.43 -3.19
C PRO A 140 -5.31 2.29 -2.95
N ILE A 141 -4.81 2.93 -1.90
CA ILE A 141 -3.38 2.97 -1.58
C ILE A 141 -2.99 1.74 -0.78
N ILE A 142 -2.06 0.94 -1.30
CA ILE A 142 -1.51 -0.23 -0.60
C ILE A 142 -0.37 0.22 0.29
N THR A 143 -0.58 0.20 1.60
CA THR A 143 0.31 0.82 2.58
C THR A 143 1.63 0.07 2.80
N LYS A 144 1.68 -1.23 2.51
CA LYS A 144 2.87 -2.06 2.74
C LYS A 144 4.11 -1.61 1.96
N PHE A 145 3.94 -0.83 0.91
CA PHE A 145 5.04 -0.34 0.07
C PHE A 145 5.61 1.00 0.50
N SER A 146 5.07 1.62 1.54
CA SER A 146 5.50 2.93 1.99
C SER A 146 5.83 2.98 3.48
N ARG A 147 6.51 4.04 3.87
CA ARG A 147 6.79 4.39 5.27
C ARG A 147 5.68 5.22 5.89
N MET A 148 4.45 5.05 5.55
CA MET A 148 3.30 5.82 6.02
C MET A 148 3.53 6.55 7.35
N ASN A 149 3.41 7.89 7.35
CA ASN A 149 3.63 8.75 8.53
C ASN A 149 5.02 8.64 9.20
N ASN A 150 6.04 8.16 8.48
CA ASN A 150 7.38 7.94 9.05
C ASN A 150 8.52 8.18 8.05
N PHE A 151 8.38 9.22 7.23
CA PHE A 151 9.42 9.64 6.30
C PHE A 151 10.53 10.42 7.02
N PRO A 152 11.79 10.40 6.50
CA PRO A 152 12.85 11.24 7.02
C PRO A 152 12.50 12.73 6.97
N GLU A 153 12.88 13.44 8.01
CA GLU A 153 12.57 14.88 8.18
C GLU A 153 13.17 15.77 7.08
N GLU A 154 14.18 15.31 6.39
CA GLU A 154 14.84 16.00 5.28
C GLU A 154 13.90 16.19 4.08
N PHE A 155 12.85 15.40 4.00
CA PHE A 155 11.84 15.54 2.96
C PHE A 155 10.71 16.51 3.33
N TRP A 156 10.60 16.90 4.60
CA TRP A 156 9.53 17.77 5.05
C TRP A 156 9.70 19.20 4.50
N LEU A 157 8.65 19.73 3.94
CA LEU A 157 8.59 21.16 3.62
C LEU A 157 8.46 21.96 4.91
N ARG A 158 9.14 23.12 4.95
CA ARG A 158 9.17 23.98 6.14
C ARG A 158 8.79 25.42 5.78
N ASP A 159 8.22 26.11 6.75
CA ASP A 159 7.96 27.54 6.64
C ASP A 159 9.27 28.38 6.79
N SER A 160 9.16 29.71 6.71
CA SER A 160 10.29 30.63 6.86
C SER A 160 10.95 30.60 8.24
N ASN A 161 10.31 30.04 9.25
CA ASN A 161 10.80 29.89 10.61
C ASN A 161 11.39 28.50 10.86
N GLY A 162 11.38 27.61 9.85
CA GLY A 162 11.90 26.25 9.95
C GLY A 162 10.90 25.24 10.51
N ASN A 163 9.63 25.60 10.75
CA ASN A 163 8.62 24.67 11.23
C ASN A 163 8.11 23.79 10.09
N PRO A 164 7.84 22.49 10.34
CA PRO A 164 7.25 21.62 9.34
C PRO A 164 5.87 22.14 8.87
N LEU A 165 5.66 22.12 7.57
CA LEU A 165 4.33 22.36 6.99
C LEU A 165 3.49 21.11 7.10
N MET A 166 2.26 21.25 7.59
CA MET A 166 1.34 20.13 7.80
C MET A 166 -0.01 20.39 7.15
N THR A 167 -0.70 19.32 6.79
CA THR A 167 -2.11 19.35 6.42
C THR A 167 -2.98 19.62 7.65
N MET A 168 -4.26 19.87 7.44
CA MET A 168 -5.25 20.01 8.52
C MET A 168 -5.43 18.73 9.36
N PHE A 169 -4.90 17.59 8.91
CA PHE A 169 -4.93 16.31 9.61
C PHE A 169 -3.59 15.94 10.26
N GLY A 170 -2.62 16.85 10.25
CA GLY A 170 -1.33 16.64 10.88
C GLY A 170 -0.34 15.80 10.05
N GLU A 171 -0.62 15.57 8.76
CA GLU A 171 0.32 14.93 7.84
C GLU A 171 1.39 15.95 7.42
N HIS A 172 2.65 15.55 7.35
CA HIS A 172 3.72 16.41 6.87
C HIS A 172 3.66 16.57 5.34
N LEU A 173 3.70 17.82 4.90
CA LEU A 173 3.92 18.13 3.48
C LEU A 173 5.37 17.86 3.12
N MET A 174 5.58 17.18 1.99
CA MET A 174 6.90 16.69 1.59
C MET A 174 7.33 17.21 0.22
N SER A 175 8.64 17.22 0.01
CA SER A 175 9.26 17.55 -1.26
C SER A 175 9.06 16.44 -2.31
N ASN A 176 9.31 16.78 -3.57
CA ASN A 176 9.29 15.81 -4.68
C ASN A 176 10.31 14.66 -4.53
N SER A 177 11.29 14.82 -3.66
CA SER A 177 12.31 13.80 -3.38
C SER A 177 11.81 12.65 -2.49
N ALA A 178 10.62 12.78 -1.87
CA ALA A 178 9.98 11.71 -1.10
C ALA A 178 9.37 10.65 -2.04
N ASN A 179 10.17 10.04 -2.90
CA ASN A 179 9.78 9.18 -4.03
C ASN A 179 10.23 7.72 -3.91
N SER A 180 10.52 7.26 -2.71
CA SER A 180 11.04 5.91 -2.48
C SER A 180 10.51 5.33 -1.17
N SER A 181 10.68 4.02 -0.95
CA SER A 181 10.19 3.36 0.27
C SER A 181 11.00 3.72 1.51
N TYR A 182 12.31 3.96 1.37
CA TYR A 182 13.27 4.26 2.45
C TYR A 182 13.20 3.29 3.64
N LYS A 183 12.86 2.06 3.40
CA LYS A 183 12.76 0.98 4.39
C LYS A 183 13.20 -0.34 3.79
N ASP A 184 13.50 -1.31 4.65
CA ASP A 184 13.83 -2.67 4.24
C ASP A 184 12.71 -3.30 3.41
N GLU A 185 13.08 -4.19 2.49
CA GLU A 185 12.14 -4.89 1.62
C GLU A 185 12.39 -6.40 1.66
N TYR A 186 11.30 -7.17 1.69
CA TYR A 186 11.39 -8.62 1.58
C TYR A 186 11.75 -9.01 0.14
N LEU A 187 12.85 -9.73 -0.01
CA LEU A 187 13.12 -10.46 -1.24
C LEU A 187 12.45 -11.84 -1.19
N PHE A 188 12.43 -12.43 0.02
CA PHE A 188 11.82 -13.72 0.27
C PHE A 188 11.28 -13.78 1.71
N ARG A 189 10.07 -14.29 1.88
CA ARG A 189 9.49 -14.48 3.20
C ARG A 189 8.74 -15.80 3.36
N LEU A 190 8.50 -16.20 4.59
CA LEU A 190 7.94 -17.50 4.94
C LEU A 190 6.59 -17.79 4.27
N ALA A 191 5.74 -16.79 4.10
CA ALA A 191 4.45 -16.95 3.41
C ALA A 191 4.62 -17.46 1.98
N GLU A 192 5.59 -16.96 1.23
CA GLU A 192 5.89 -17.44 -0.12
C GLU A 192 6.32 -18.90 -0.11
N THR A 193 7.14 -19.33 0.88
CA THR A 193 7.55 -20.71 1.02
C THR A 193 6.36 -21.67 1.24
N TYR A 194 5.38 -21.26 2.05
CA TYR A 194 4.13 -22.01 2.23
C TYR A 194 3.36 -22.14 0.92
N LEU A 195 3.20 -21.04 0.17
CA LEU A 195 2.45 -21.05 -1.08
C LEU A 195 3.16 -21.85 -2.18
N LEU A 196 4.48 -21.79 -2.28
CA LEU A 196 5.25 -22.65 -3.19
C LEU A 196 5.10 -24.14 -2.82
N ARG A 197 5.07 -24.48 -1.53
CA ARG A 197 4.86 -25.84 -1.10
C ARG A 197 3.43 -26.30 -1.36
N ALA A 198 2.45 -25.45 -1.17
CA ALA A 198 1.05 -25.73 -1.52
C ALA A 198 0.90 -26.01 -3.02
N GLU A 199 1.57 -25.25 -3.88
CA GLU A 199 1.60 -25.49 -5.32
C GLU A 199 2.18 -26.89 -5.65
N ALA A 200 3.31 -27.24 -5.05
CA ALA A 200 3.91 -28.55 -5.23
C ALA A 200 3.00 -29.71 -4.77
N TYR A 201 2.21 -29.52 -3.71
CA TYR A 201 1.21 -30.49 -3.26
C TYR A 201 0.06 -30.60 -4.26
N LEU A 202 -0.44 -29.47 -4.79
CA LEU A 202 -1.50 -29.49 -5.84
C LEU A 202 -1.02 -30.25 -7.09
N MET A 203 0.21 -30.02 -7.53
CA MET A 203 0.81 -30.72 -8.67
C MET A 203 0.93 -32.23 -8.45
N LYS A 204 1.02 -32.68 -7.20
CA LYS A 204 1.01 -34.11 -6.81
C LYS A 204 -0.40 -34.66 -6.58
N GLY A 205 -1.45 -33.86 -6.69
CA GLY A 205 -2.82 -34.24 -6.39
C GLY A 205 -3.16 -34.25 -4.88
N ASP A 206 -2.24 -33.81 -4.01
CA ASP A 206 -2.45 -33.76 -2.55
C ASP A 206 -3.11 -32.43 -2.15
N LYS A 207 -4.39 -32.32 -2.44
CA LYS A 207 -5.18 -31.12 -2.08
C LYS A 207 -5.25 -30.87 -0.57
N ALA A 208 -5.26 -31.91 0.24
CA ALA A 208 -5.35 -31.77 1.69
C ALA A 208 -4.11 -31.05 2.27
N SER A 209 -2.92 -31.46 1.87
CA SER A 209 -1.68 -30.80 2.29
C SER A 209 -1.55 -29.39 1.75
N ALA A 210 -1.95 -29.15 0.50
CA ALA A 210 -2.00 -27.81 -0.09
C ALA A 210 -2.91 -26.86 0.70
N THR A 211 -4.12 -27.32 1.02
CA THR A 211 -5.09 -26.57 1.83
C THR A 211 -4.57 -26.26 3.22
N ALA A 212 -3.87 -27.20 3.85
CA ALA A 212 -3.27 -26.98 5.16
C ALA A 212 -2.25 -25.83 5.13
N ASP A 213 -1.39 -25.77 4.11
CA ASP A 213 -0.41 -24.69 3.95
C ASP A 213 -1.05 -23.34 3.66
N ILE A 214 -2.05 -23.29 2.78
CA ILE A 214 -2.82 -22.07 2.49
C ILE A 214 -3.51 -21.57 3.78
N ASN A 215 -4.07 -22.47 4.57
CA ASN A 215 -4.77 -22.11 5.80
C ASN A 215 -3.85 -21.59 6.91
N VAL A 216 -2.55 -21.87 6.89
CA VAL A 216 -1.57 -21.20 7.77
C VAL A 216 -1.57 -19.70 7.51
N ILE A 217 -1.55 -19.30 6.24
CA ILE A 217 -1.53 -17.88 5.83
C ILE A 217 -2.88 -17.22 6.11
N ARG A 218 -3.97 -17.88 5.71
CA ARG A 218 -5.33 -17.37 5.93
C ARG A 218 -5.66 -17.17 7.41
N LYS A 219 -5.25 -18.10 8.27
CA LYS A 219 -5.40 -17.98 9.73
C LYS A 219 -4.67 -16.75 10.27
N ARG A 220 -3.43 -16.49 9.82
CA ARG A 220 -2.69 -15.29 10.23
C ARG A 220 -3.38 -14.01 9.74
N ALA A 221 -3.99 -14.05 8.58
CA ALA A 221 -4.75 -12.95 7.99
C ALA A 221 -6.18 -12.81 8.55
N HIS A 222 -6.56 -13.62 9.52
CA HIS A 222 -7.93 -13.69 10.05
C HIS A 222 -8.99 -13.93 8.96
N ALA A 223 -8.59 -14.48 7.82
CA ALA A 223 -9.48 -14.88 6.75
C ALA A 223 -10.13 -16.23 7.05
N GLU A 224 -11.31 -16.46 6.49
CA GLU A 224 -11.99 -17.76 6.61
C GLU A 224 -11.12 -18.87 6.02
N PRO A 225 -11.01 -20.04 6.68
CA PRO A 225 -10.22 -21.14 6.15
C PRO A 225 -10.83 -21.67 4.84
N ALA A 226 -9.95 -22.06 3.92
CA ALA A 226 -10.35 -22.73 2.69
C ALA A 226 -10.71 -24.19 2.92
N GLY A 227 -11.70 -24.70 2.21
CA GLY A 227 -12.03 -26.12 2.10
C GLY A 227 -11.14 -26.84 1.08
N ALA A 228 -10.83 -28.14 1.31
CA ALA A 228 -9.96 -28.89 0.40
C ALA A 228 -10.57 -29.11 -1.00
N ASP A 229 -11.86 -29.09 -1.13
CA ASP A 229 -12.61 -29.15 -2.38
C ASP A 229 -12.57 -27.85 -3.18
N GLU A 230 -12.41 -26.71 -2.50
CA GLU A 230 -12.29 -25.39 -3.13
C GLU A 230 -10.89 -25.11 -3.66
N VAL A 231 -9.86 -25.76 -3.06
CA VAL A 231 -8.46 -25.47 -3.36
C VAL A 231 -8.03 -26.16 -4.66
N ASP A 232 -7.71 -25.33 -5.63
CA ASP A 232 -7.08 -25.66 -6.92
C ASP A 232 -6.00 -24.64 -7.24
N ILE A 233 -5.48 -24.65 -8.47
CA ILE A 233 -4.41 -23.72 -8.87
C ILE A 233 -4.91 -22.29 -8.91
N ASP A 234 -6.14 -22.03 -9.34
CA ASP A 234 -6.69 -20.67 -9.42
C ASP A 234 -6.88 -20.09 -8.02
N TYR A 235 -7.40 -20.89 -7.07
CA TYR A 235 -7.50 -20.51 -5.66
C TYR A 235 -6.12 -20.15 -5.07
N LEU A 236 -5.11 -20.98 -5.34
CA LEU A 236 -3.73 -20.73 -4.89
C LEU A 236 -3.18 -19.42 -5.48
N LEU A 237 -3.41 -19.17 -6.77
CA LEU A 237 -2.96 -17.96 -7.44
C LEU A 237 -3.62 -16.70 -6.85
N ASP A 238 -4.89 -16.79 -6.48
CA ASP A 238 -5.58 -15.72 -5.78
C ASP A 238 -5.02 -15.50 -4.37
N GLU A 239 -4.71 -16.57 -3.64
CA GLU A 239 -4.10 -16.43 -2.31
C GLU A 239 -2.70 -15.84 -2.40
N ARG A 240 -1.90 -16.19 -3.41
CA ARG A 240 -0.62 -15.53 -3.72
C ARG A 240 -0.82 -14.04 -4.01
N MET A 241 -1.85 -13.69 -4.76
CA MET A 241 -2.16 -12.29 -5.04
C MET A 241 -2.54 -11.52 -3.77
N ARG A 242 -3.40 -12.06 -2.90
CA ARG A 242 -3.76 -11.44 -1.62
C ARG A 242 -2.54 -11.21 -0.73
N GLU A 243 -1.64 -12.18 -0.69
CA GLU A 243 -0.51 -12.20 0.23
C GLU A 243 0.71 -11.47 -0.30
N LEU A 244 1.08 -11.73 -1.55
CA LEU A 244 2.37 -11.37 -2.14
C LEU A 244 2.29 -10.27 -3.20
N TYR A 245 1.15 -9.59 -3.35
CA TYR A 245 1.03 -8.51 -4.34
C TYR A 245 2.20 -7.53 -4.23
N GLY A 246 2.90 -7.32 -5.37
CA GLY A 246 4.04 -6.41 -5.49
C GLY A 246 5.34 -6.86 -4.83
N GLU A 247 5.36 -8.01 -4.16
CA GLU A 247 6.57 -8.65 -3.63
C GLU A 247 7.10 -9.73 -4.59
N GLU A 248 6.19 -10.41 -5.24
CA GLU A 248 6.47 -11.51 -6.13
C GLU A 248 6.46 -11.04 -7.60
N LEU A 249 7.46 -11.49 -8.38
CA LEU A 249 7.49 -11.28 -9.83
C LEU A 249 6.64 -12.39 -10.52
N ARG A 250 5.34 -12.30 -10.36
CA ARG A 250 4.40 -13.32 -10.85
C ARG A 250 4.48 -13.60 -12.35
N MET A 251 5.07 -12.71 -13.15
CA MET A 251 5.31 -12.96 -14.57
C MET A 251 6.37 -14.05 -14.83
N LEU A 252 7.09 -14.49 -13.79
CA LEU A 252 8.13 -15.51 -13.88
C LEU A 252 7.70 -16.84 -13.23
N THR A 253 6.53 -16.92 -12.66
CA THR A 253 5.88 -18.10 -12.10
C THR A 253 4.56 -18.39 -12.85
#